data_331385e1e8301a8f2727b27cc2ee4638
#
_entry.id   331385e1e8301a8f2727b27cc2ee4638
#
_cell.length_a   1.000
_cell.length_b   1.000
_cell.length_c   1.000
_cell.angle_alpha   90.00
_cell.angle_beta   90.00
_cell.angle_gamma   90.00
#
_symmetry.space_group_name_H-M   'P 1'
#
loop_
_entity.id
_entity.type
_entity.pdbx_description
1 polymer ?
#
loop_
_entity_poly.entity_id
_entity_poly.type
_entity_poly.pdbx_seq_one_letter_code
_entity_poly.pdbx_strand_id
1 'polypeptide(L)'
;VEGFCCGEEALDNWLHRHARHAEAAGSARTFVTMDDDRLVGYYALAIGQVEPDDATERLLKGQPSKRPVPVLLIARLAVDRRYQGQGIGASLLQDALLRCAAAAEIVGVRAVVAHANEHASGFYDRFGFEASPTDPLHRILLMKDLRKFLDELEG
;
A
#
# COMPACT_ATOMS: atom_id res chain seq x y z
N VAL A 1 -5.17 20.41 1.05
CA VAL A 1 -3.94 19.85 0.48
C VAL A 1 -2.76 20.79 0.65
N GLU A 2 -3.03 22.10 0.65
CA GLU A 2 -2.00 23.10 0.90
C GLU A 2 -1.36 22.87 2.27
N GLY A 3 -0.04 22.98 2.32
CA GLY A 3 0.72 22.80 3.56
C GLY A 3 1.06 21.38 3.94
N PHE A 4 0.53 20.38 3.23
CA PHE A 4 0.89 19.00 3.50
C PHE A 4 2.35 18.75 3.13
N CYS A 5 3.11 18.24 4.07
CA CYS A 5 4.53 17.93 3.89
C CYS A 5 4.91 16.73 4.76
N CYS A 6 5.21 15.60 4.13
CA CYS A 6 5.61 14.38 4.85
C CYS A 6 7.13 14.23 4.99
N GLY A 7 7.91 15.04 4.29
CA GLY A 7 9.37 14.95 4.26
C GLY A 7 9.93 14.22 3.04
N GLU A 8 9.05 13.58 2.25
CA GLU A 8 9.40 12.94 0.99
C GLU A 8 8.79 13.73 -0.16
N GLU A 9 9.62 14.44 -0.89
CA GLU A 9 9.17 15.35 -1.95
C GLU A 9 8.31 14.66 -3.00
N ALA A 10 8.66 13.45 -3.40
CA ALA A 10 7.91 12.70 -4.41
C ALA A 10 6.47 12.42 -3.96
N LEU A 11 6.27 12.09 -2.68
CA LEU A 11 4.94 11.84 -2.12
C LEU A 11 4.13 13.12 -2.01
N ASP A 12 4.76 14.21 -1.59
CA ASP A 12 4.10 15.51 -1.50
C ASP A 12 3.69 16.02 -2.88
N ASN A 13 4.58 15.93 -3.86
CA ASN A 13 4.31 16.34 -5.24
C ASN A 13 3.17 15.54 -5.85
N TRP A 14 3.14 14.23 -5.63
CA TRP A 14 2.08 13.41 -6.18
C TRP A 14 0.72 13.85 -5.65
N LEU A 15 0.63 14.06 -4.34
CA LEU A 15 -0.62 14.51 -3.72
C LEU A 15 -1.07 15.87 -4.26
N HIS A 16 -0.15 16.84 -4.33
CA HIS A 16 -0.48 18.19 -4.75
C HIS A 16 -0.80 18.31 -6.23
N ARG A 17 -0.14 17.51 -7.08
CA ARG A 17 -0.18 17.70 -8.54
C ARG A 17 -0.91 16.60 -9.31
N HIS A 18 -0.95 15.39 -8.79
CA HIS A 18 -1.39 14.22 -9.56
C HIS A 18 -2.58 13.46 -8.99
N ALA A 19 -2.84 13.55 -7.68
CA ALA A 19 -3.87 12.75 -7.04
C ALA A 19 -5.27 12.93 -7.64
N ARG A 20 -5.68 14.16 -7.85
CA ARG A 20 -7.01 14.47 -8.41
C ARG A 20 -7.13 14.00 -9.86
N HIS A 21 -6.06 14.17 -10.63
CA HIS A 21 -6.04 13.71 -12.01
C HIS A 21 -6.14 12.19 -12.09
N ALA A 22 -5.38 11.49 -11.25
CA ALA A 22 -5.41 10.03 -11.18
C ALA A 22 -6.81 9.53 -10.76
N GLU A 23 -7.43 10.19 -9.78
CA GLU A 23 -8.79 9.87 -9.33
C GLU A 23 -9.79 10.04 -10.48
N ALA A 24 -9.73 11.16 -11.18
CA ALA A 24 -10.62 11.43 -12.30
C ALA A 24 -10.42 10.45 -13.46
N ALA A 25 -9.18 10.04 -13.70
CA ALA A 25 -8.84 9.07 -14.75
C ALA A 25 -9.13 7.62 -14.35
N GLY A 26 -9.42 7.37 -13.07
CA GLY A 26 -9.63 6.02 -12.56
C GLY A 26 -8.36 5.19 -12.40
N SER A 27 -7.19 5.82 -12.45
CA SER A 27 -5.91 5.10 -12.36
C SER A 27 -5.45 4.86 -10.91
N ALA A 28 -5.99 5.61 -9.96
CA ALA A 28 -5.75 5.39 -8.53
C ALA A 28 -6.89 5.99 -7.72
N ARG A 29 -7.14 5.40 -6.54
CA ARG A 29 -8.07 5.95 -5.56
C ARG A 29 -7.27 6.46 -4.37
N THR A 30 -7.51 7.69 -3.98
CA THR A 30 -6.79 8.33 -2.88
C THR A 30 -7.72 8.46 -1.67
N PHE A 31 -7.23 8.03 -0.53
CA PHE A 31 -7.93 8.10 0.76
C PHE A 31 -7.14 9.01 1.67
N VAL A 32 -7.82 9.92 2.34
CA VAL A 32 -7.17 10.92 3.18
C VAL A 32 -7.69 10.85 4.60
N THR A 33 -6.86 11.24 5.57
CA THR A 33 -7.29 11.46 6.94
C THR A 33 -7.07 12.92 7.31
N MET A 34 -8.05 13.49 8.00
CA MET A 34 -8.08 14.92 8.31
C MET A 34 -8.13 15.13 9.82
N ASP A 35 -7.51 16.21 10.26
CA ASP A 35 -7.70 16.76 11.61
C ASP A 35 -8.31 18.14 11.40
N ASP A 36 -9.63 18.25 11.59
CA ASP A 36 -10.42 19.41 11.18
C ASP A 36 -10.18 19.72 9.71
N ASP A 37 -9.66 20.90 9.38
CA ASP A 37 -9.39 21.31 7.99
C ASP A 37 -8.00 20.94 7.49
N ARG A 38 -7.21 20.27 8.33
CA ARG A 38 -5.83 19.95 8.01
C ARG A 38 -5.67 18.51 7.55
N LEU A 39 -5.03 18.34 6.40
CA LEU A 39 -4.71 17.01 5.89
C LEU A 39 -3.55 16.43 6.70
N VAL A 40 -3.79 15.28 7.34
CA VAL A 40 -2.82 14.63 8.22
C VAL A 40 -2.04 13.54 7.49
N GLY A 41 -2.70 12.80 6.61
CA GLY A 41 -2.06 11.73 5.89
C GLY A 41 -2.93 11.22 4.75
N TYR A 42 -2.34 10.41 3.89
CA TYR A 42 -3.06 9.81 2.78
C TYR A 42 -2.42 8.50 2.35
N TYR A 43 -3.18 7.71 1.59
CA TYR A 43 -2.64 6.60 0.81
C TYR A 43 -3.41 6.50 -0.51
N ALA A 44 -2.80 5.84 -1.49
CA ALA A 44 -3.43 5.64 -2.78
C ALA A 44 -3.42 4.14 -3.12
N LEU A 45 -4.54 3.66 -3.61
CA LEU A 45 -4.70 2.27 -4.05
C LEU A 45 -4.83 2.22 -5.57
N ALA A 46 -4.18 1.25 -6.17
CA ALA A 46 -4.25 1.00 -7.61
C ALA A 46 -4.16 -0.50 -7.84
N ILE A 47 -4.43 -0.91 -9.07
CA ILE A 47 -4.24 -2.31 -9.46
C ILE A 47 -2.89 -2.45 -10.17
N GLY A 48 -2.29 -3.63 -10.08
CA GLY A 48 -1.01 -3.88 -10.71
C GLY A 48 -0.74 -5.35 -10.90
N GLN A 49 0.48 -5.64 -11.25
CA GLN A 49 0.95 -7.01 -11.40
C GLN A 49 2.41 -7.12 -10.99
N VAL A 50 2.80 -8.32 -10.59
CA VAL A 50 4.18 -8.66 -10.26
C VAL A 50 4.65 -9.67 -11.29
N GLU A 51 5.77 -9.37 -11.95
CA GLU A 51 6.37 -10.31 -12.89
C GLU A 51 6.91 -11.52 -12.11
N PRO A 52 6.88 -12.74 -12.69
CA PRO A 52 7.34 -13.94 -11.98
C PRO A 52 8.75 -13.83 -11.38
N ASP A 53 9.67 -13.17 -12.08
CA ASP A 53 11.04 -13.01 -11.59
C ASP A 53 11.14 -12.10 -10.35
N ASP A 54 10.15 -11.24 -10.15
CA ASP A 54 10.09 -10.29 -9.03
C ASP A 54 9.28 -10.83 -7.86
N ALA A 55 8.63 -11.98 -8.03
CA ALA A 55 7.75 -12.58 -7.04
C ALA A 55 8.51 -13.50 -6.09
N THR A 56 8.03 -13.56 -4.84
CA THR A 56 8.55 -14.54 -3.89
C THR A 56 8.08 -15.94 -4.29
N GLU A 57 8.78 -16.97 -3.84
CA GLU A 57 8.35 -18.35 -4.09
C GLU A 57 6.95 -18.61 -3.55
N ARG A 58 6.63 -18.05 -2.39
CA ARG A 58 5.30 -18.19 -1.78
C ARG A 58 4.22 -17.58 -2.66
N LEU A 59 4.48 -16.45 -3.30
CA LEU A 59 3.53 -15.80 -4.19
C LEU A 59 3.28 -16.63 -5.45
N LEU A 60 4.31 -17.25 -5.98
CA LEU A 60 4.23 -18.08 -7.19
C LEU A 60 3.59 -19.45 -6.94
N LYS A 61 3.59 -19.91 -5.71
CA LYS A 61 3.05 -21.24 -5.37
C LYS A 61 1.56 -21.31 -5.71
N GLY A 62 1.19 -22.30 -6.50
CA GLY A 62 -0.19 -22.47 -6.95
C GLY A 62 -0.55 -21.71 -8.22
N GLN A 63 0.36 -20.93 -8.78
CA GLN A 63 0.15 -20.29 -10.07
C GLN A 63 0.27 -21.33 -11.19
N PRO A 64 -0.66 -21.34 -12.16
CA PRO A 64 -0.68 -22.34 -13.21
C PRO A 64 0.42 -22.19 -14.26
N SER A 65 1.10 -21.04 -14.32
CA SER A 65 2.17 -20.81 -15.28
C SER A 65 2.99 -19.59 -14.87
N LYS A 66 4.08 -19.33 -15.63
CA LYS A 66 4.91 -18.14 -15.42
C LYS A 66 4.24 -16.89 -15.99
N ARG A 67 3.09 -16.53 -15.47
CA ARG A 67 2.35 -15.32 -15.86
C ARG A 67 2.52 -14.25 -14.79
N PRO A 68 2.35 -12.97 -15.16
CA PRO A 68 2.30 -11.91 -14.16
C PRO A 68 1.20 -12.19 -13.13
N VAL A 69 1.50 -11.88 -11.88
CA VAL A 69 0.58 -12.14 -10.76
C VAL A 69 -0.23 -10.87 -10.49
N PRO A 70 -1.57 -10.94 -10.50
CA PRO A 70 -2.40 -9.77 -10.22
C PRO A 70 -2.32 -9.40 -8.74
N VAL A 71 -2.12 -8.11 -8.47
CA VAL A 71 -1.97 -7.58 -7.12
C VAL A 71 -2.70 -6.25 -6.96
N LEU A 72 -2.94 -5.87 -5.71
CA LEU A 72 -3.35 -4.51 -5.37
C LEU A 72 -2.10 -3.75 -4.92
N LEU A 73 -1.98 -2.51 -5.35
CA LEU A 73 -0.86 -1.66 -4.99
C LEU A 73 -1.27 -0.63 -3.95
N ILE A 74 -0.53 -0.56 -2.87
CA ILE A 74 -0.50 0.63 -2.03
C ILE A 74 0.60 1.48 -2.65
N ALA A 75 0.22 2.29 -3.62
CA ALA A 75 1.18 3.02 -4.44
C ALA A 75 1.89 4.12 -3.66
N ARG A 76 1.17 4.70 -2.69
CA ARG A 76 1.69 5.77 -1.84
C ARG A 76 1.03 5.71 -0.47
N LEU A 77 1.80 6.03 0.55
CA LEU A 77 1.31 6.18 1.92
C LEU A 77 2.20 7.19 2.62
N ALA A 78 1.62 8.26 3.13
CA ALA A 78 2.38 9.34 3.74
C ALA A 78 1.63 10.01 4.89
N VAL A 79 2.37 10.45 5.90
CA VAL A 79 1.85 11.20 7.05
C VAL A 79 2.57 12.54 7.12
N ASP A 80 1.81 13.61 7.33
CA ASP A 80 2.36 14.95 7.50
C ASP A 80 3.38 14.94 8.64
N ARG A 81 4.47 15.66 8.43
CA ARG A 81 5.61 15.74 9.36
C ARG A 81 5.19 16.07 10.80
N ARG A 82 4.19 16.93 10.96
CA ARG A 82 3.70 17.37 12.28
C ARG A 82 2.97 16.28 13.04
N TYR A 83 2.55 15.23 12.37
CA TYR A 83 1.76 14.13 12.94
C TYR A 83 2.49 12.80 12.96
N GLN A 84 3.75 12.76 12.51
CA GLN A 84 4.55 11.53 12.52
C GLN A 84 4.88 11.10 13.95
N GLY A 85 5.09 9.80 14.14
CA GLY A 85 5.42 9.25 15.45
C GLY A 85 4.24 9.02 16.38
N GLN A 86 3.00 9.15 15.87
CA GLN A 86 1.77 9.00 16.66
C GLN A 86 0.93 7.78 16.27
N GLY A 87 1.47 6.89 15.43
CA GLY A 87 0.76 5.69 15.00
C GLY A 87 -0.21 5.90 13.83
N ILE A 88 -0.25 7.09 13.23
CA ILE A 88 -1.17 7.39 12.13
C ILE A 88 -0.82 6.58 10.89
N GLY A 89 0.46 6.40 10.59
CA GLY A 89 0.89 5.57 9.46
C GLY A 89 0.40 4.15 9.58
N ALA A 90 0.49 3.56 10.76
CA ALA A 90 -0.01 2.21 11.03
C ALA A 90 -1.52 2.14 10.85
N SER A 91 -2.27 3.15 11.31
CA SER A 91 -3.72 3.21 11.14
C SER A 91 -4.11 3.34 9.67
N LEU A 92 -3.37 4.14 8.89
CA LEU A 92 -3.60 4.27 7.45
C LEU A 92 -3.34 2.95 6.74
N LEU A 93 -2.26 2.26 7.09
CA LEU A 93 -1.96 0.96 6.49
C LEU A 93 -3.04 -0.07 6.82
N GLN A 94 -3.49 -0.11 8.07
CA GLN A 94 -4.57 -1.00 8.49
C GLN A 94 -5.85 -0.71 7.69
N ASP A 95 -6.21 0.55 7.52
CA ASP A 95 -7.36 0.95 6.71
C ASP A 95 -7.19 0.50 5.24
N ALA A 96 -6.00 0.71 4.67
CA ALA A 96 -5.69 0.27 3.31
C ALA A 96 -5.82 -1.25 3.17
N LEU A 97 -5.31 -2.01 4.13
CA LEU A 97 -5.38 -3.46 4.10
C LEU A 97 -6.81 -3.98 4.22
N LEU A 98 -7.65 -3.33 5.03
CA LEU A 98 -9.07 -3.66 5.11
C LEU A 98 -9.77 -3.45 3.76
N ARG A 99 -9.47 -2.35 3.07
CA ARG A 99 -10.01 -2.08 1.73
C ARG A 99 -9.49 -3.08 0.70
N CYS A 100 -8.22 -3.45 0.78
CA CYS A 100 -7.64 -4.46 -0.11
C CYS A 100 -8.31 -5.82 0.09
N ALA A 101 -8.55 -6.22 1.33
CA ALA A 101 -9.24 -7.48 1.62
C ALA A 101 -10.67 -7.48 1.06
N ALA A 102 -11.38 -6.35 1.19
CA ALA A 102 -12.73 -6.22 0.63
C ALA A 102 -12.71 -6.28 -0.91
N ALA A 103 -11.75 -5.62 -1.55
CA ALA A 103 -11.60 -5.66 -3.00
C ALA A 103 -11.30 -7.07 -3.50
N ALA A 104 -10.51 -7.84 -2.76
CA ALA A 104 -10.15 -9.21 -3.11
C ALA A 104 -11.33 -10.18 -3.06
N GLU A 105 -12.44 -9.81 -2.41
CA GLU A 105 -13.68 -10.59 -2.45
C GLU A 105 -14.41 -10.43 -3.78
N ILE A 106 -14.09 -9.38 -4.53
CA ILE A 106 -14.79 -9.03 -5.78
C ILE A 106 -13.92 -9.34 -6.99
N VAL A 107 -12.62 -9.08 -6.91
CA VAL A 107 -11.68 -9.30 -8.01
C VAL A 107 -10.56 -10.25 -7.57
N GLY A 108 -10.06 -11.03 -8.54
CA GLY A 108 -8.98 -11.98 -8.26
C GLY A 108 -7.64 -11.29 -8.15
N VAL A 109 -7.12 -11.22 -6.95
CA VAL A 109 -5.75 -10.74 -6.68
C VAL A 109 -5.11 -11.66 -5.64
N ARG A 110 -3.78 -11.80 -5.71
CA ARG A 110 -3.07 -12.74 -4.86
C ARG A 110 -2.33 -12.08 -3.72
N ALA A 111 -2.07 -10.79 -3.83
CA ALA A 111 -1.25 -10.09 -2.84
C ALA A 111 -1.51 -8.59 -2.88
N VAL A 112 -1.05 -7.93 -1.83
CA VAL A 112 -0.91 -6.47 -1.76
C VAL A 112 0.57 -6.15 -1.89
N VAL A 113 0.93 -5.19 -2.72
CA VAL A 113 2.30 -4.73 -2.88
C VAL A 113 2.40 -3.28 -2.45
N ALA A 114 3.40 -2.97 -1.64
CA ALA A 114 3.71 -1.60 -1.25
C ALA A 114 5.10 -1.23 -1.74
N HIS A 115 5.25 0.00 -2.20
CA HIS A 115 6.55 0.54 -2.56
C HIS A 115 7.08 1.31 -1.36
N ALA A 116 8.03 0.72 -0.65
CA ALA A 116 8.65 1.35 0.51
C ALA A 116 9.81 2.25 0.05
N ASN A 117 10.03 3.36 0.76
CA ASN A 117 11.30 4.05 0.65
C ASN A 117 12.28 3.44 1.65
N GLU A 118 13.54 3.85 1.63
CA GLU A 118 14.56 3.29 2.51
C GLU A 118 14.23 3.45 4.00
N HIS A 119 13.48 4.49 4.36
CA HIS A 119 13.10 4.77 5.73
C HIS A 119 11.89 3.97 6.19
N ALA A 120 11.07 3.52 5.26
CA ALA A 120 9.78 2.87 5.55
C ALA A 120 9.82 1.34 5.45
N SER A 121 10.92 0.74 5.01
CA SER A 121 10.98 -0.72 4.80
C SER A 121 10.69 -1.50 6.08
N GLY A 122 11.26 -1.09 7.22
CA GLY A 122 11.00 -1.72 8.51
C GLY A 122 9.55 -1.57 8.97
N PHE A 123 8.89 -0.50 8.57
CA PHE A 123 7.48 -0.28 8.86
C PHE A 123 6.61 -1.39 8.23
N TYR A 124 6.83 -1.68 6.95
CA TYR A 124 6.06 -2.73 6.28
C TYR A 124 6.40 -4.14 6.81
N ASP A 125 7.65 -4.37 7.16
CA ASP A 125 8.08 -5.66 7.72
C ASP A 125 7.30 -6.03 8.97
N ARG A 126 6.97 -5.04 9.80
CA ARG A 126 6.19 -5.27 11.03
C ARG A 126 4.77 -5.76 10.76
N PHE A 127 4.25 -5.53 9.56
CA PHE A 127 2.93 -5.99 9.15
C PHE A 127 2.98 -7.31 8.36
N GLY A 128 4.15 -7.94 8.29
CA GLY A 128 4.31 -9.23 7.65
C GLY A 128 4.60 -9.19 6.15
N PHE A 129 4.87 -8.01 5.60
CA PHE A 129 5.28 -7.89 4.21
C PHE A 129 6.68 -8.47 4.03
N GLU A 130 6.90 -9.15 2.91
CA GLU A 130 8.18 -9.73 2.53
C GLU A 130 8.78 -8.95 1.37
N ALA A 131 10.11 -8.84 1.32
CA ALA A 131 10.78 -8.16 0.22
C ALA A 131 10.70 -8.96 -1.08
N SER A 132 10.54 -8.26 -2.20
CA SER A 132 10.73 -8.87 -3.52
C SER A 132 12.19 -9.32 -3.67
N PRO A 133 12.46 -10.46 -4.32
CA PRO A 133 13.82 -10.94 -4.51
C PRO A 133 14.68 -10.03 -5.40
N THR A 134 14.06 -9.21 -6.24
CA THR A 134 14.77 -8.33 -7.19
C THR A 134 14.78 -6.87 -6.77
N ASP A 135 13.88 -6.45 -5.90
CA ASP A 135 13.81 -5.08 -5.43
C ASP A 135 13.38 -5.04 -3.95
N PRO A 136 14.33 -4.80 -3.05
CA PRO A 136 14.01 -4.82 -1.62
C PRO A 136 13.06 -3.71 -1.16
N LEU A 137 12.84 -2.68 -1.98
CA LEU A 137 11.87 -1.64 -1.66
C LEU A 137 10.44 -2.01 -2.04
N HIS A 138 10.26 -3.06 -2.84
CA HIS A 138 8.94 -3.62 -3.12
C HIS A 138 8.63 -4.66 -2.04
N ARG A 139 7.56 -4.43 -1.29
CA ARG A 139 7.12 -5.28 -0.20
C ARG A 139 5.82 -5.97 -0.57
N ILE A 140 5.75 -7.28 -0.34
CA ILE A 140 4.65 -8.14 -0.80
C ILE A 140 3.98 -8.80 0.40
N LEU A 141 2.66 -8.66 0.49
CA LEU A 141 1.86 -9.34 1.50
C LEU A 141 0.84 -10.24 0.80
N LEU A 142 0.95 -11.55 0.99
CA LEU A 142 0.00 -12.50 0.38
C LEU A 142 -1.39 -12.30 0.96
N MET A 143 -2.43 -12.48 0.14
CA MET A 143 -3.81 -12.34 0.60
C MET A 143 -4.14 -13.26 1.77
N LYS A 144 -3.63 -14.50 1.77
CA LYS A 144 -3.87 -15.42 2.90
C LYS A 144 -3.27 -14.91 4.20
N ASP A 145 -2.10 -14.28 4.12
CA ASP A 145 -1.43 -13.70 5.30
C ASP A 145 -2.18 -12.45 5.78
N LEU A 146 -2.69 -11.65 4.84
CA LEU A 146 -3.53 -10.49 5.16
C LEU A 146 -4.81 -10.92 5.89
N ARG A 147 -5.50 -11.93 5.38
CA ARG A 147 -6.72 -12.43 6.03
C ARG A 147 -6.46 -12.94 7.43
N LYS A 148 -5.36 -13.66 7.61
CA LYS A 148 -4.94 -14.15 8.92
C LYS A 148 -4.67 -12.99 9.89
N PHE A 149 -3.96 -11.98 9.42
CA PHE A 149 -3.66 -10.78 10.22
C PHE A 149 -4.96 -10.06 10.66
N LEU A 150 -5.91 -9.89 9.74
CA LEU A 150 -7.17 -9.24 10.04
C LEU A 150 -8.02 -10.08 11.01
N ASP A 151 -8.03 -11.40 10.87
CA ASP A 151 -8.74 -12.30 11.79
C ASP A 151 -8.15 -12.20 13.21
N GLU A 152 -6.84 -12.09 13.34
CA GLU A 152 -6.18 -11.91 14.63
C GLU A 152 -6.54 -10.58 15.30
N LEU A 153 -6.78 -9.53 14.51
CA LEU A 153 -7.21 -8.23 15.03
C LEU A 153 -8.64 -8.27 15.58
N GLU A 154 -9.51 -9.09 14.98
CA GLU A 154 -10.89 -9.25 15.41
C GLU A 154 -11.03 -10.21 16.60
N GLY A 155 -10.05 -11.09 16.76
CA GLY A 155 -10.01 -12.03 17.86
C GLY A 155 -9.48 -11.43 19.18
#